data_2a7e55c6bfcb9b115934525e0f268d68
#
_entry.id   2a7e55c6bfcb9b115934525e0f268d68
#
_cell.length_a   1.000
_cell.length_b   1.000
_cell.length_c   1.000
_cell.angle_alpha   90.00
_cell.angle_beta   90.00
_cell.angle_gamma   90.00
#
_symmetry.space_group_name_H-M   'P 1'
#
loop_
_entity.id
_entity.type
_entity.pdbx_description
1 polymer ?
#
loop_
_entity_poly.entity_id
_entity_poly.type
_entity_poly.pdbx_seq_one_letter_code
_entity_poly.pdbx_strand_id
1 'polypeptide(L)'
;MKKFPLDGSVFEEKDKLVSLLKNILLFTAAIGGGVALIYLLYLAANAYAGTGVKFFYPRLFGDFTQVAYYSIRKDAYLLEGGSSYSALSLLLLAPFALIFKKDLDKIEYVVESAEWGVPNMQIISSWRFWVAFLLYQTVCFICIYFLIRRMVGNNKKEGKDIFLIFLCCAPNIYALKRGNIILAALIFALIFLNWYRDEKAWKREAAILSLAVSGVLKLYPLFFCAFLLHDKKWFRTARMFFYFFLLYLLPILFYEGGFSAYFENLLAFAGGKEAILHRSNISLASFLYKIVYQIAHFFHTVPPVWVNDVCIVLGFIFLFFLAVAAVVTEDSLKRSLISACAIALVTSVSYCYVAIFALIPFIEYLKEFEKRNKKENKVFLLSCLLLFFYPLYSEFSNKLLFSVGAMVFILLGIVACVKIFRQGEFGRYMSGLKKQFRKEEERQ
;
A
#
# COMPACT_ATOMS: atom_id res chain seq x y z
N MET A 1 -0.98 -51.84 10.25
CA MET A 1 -1.18 -50.51 9.68
C MET A 1 -2.38 -50.54 8.74
N LYS A 2 -3.57 -50.09 9.20
CA LYS A 2 -4.77 -49.99 8.36
C LYS A 2 -4.65 -48.73 7.48
N LYS A 3 -4.57 -48.91 6.16
CA LYS A 3 -4.72 -47.83 5.18
C LYS A 3 -6.18 -47.36 5.27
N PHE A 4 -6.39 -46.14 5.78
CA PHE A 4 -7.67 -45.46 5.60
C PHE A 4 -7.80 -45.13 4.10
N PRO A 5 -8.89 -45.49 3.43
CA PRO A 5 -9.17 -45.03 2.10
C PRO A 5 -9.41 -43.54 2.18
N LEU A 6 -8.51 -42.74 1.56
CA LEU A 6 -8.77 -41.33 1.34
C LEU A 6 -9.92 -41.22 0.34
N ASP A 7 -11.07 -40.81 0.85
CA ASP A 7 -12.30 -40.67 0.08
C ASP A 7 -12.10 -39.58 -0.98
N GLY A 8 -12.10 -39.97 -2.25
CA GLY A 8 -11.91 -39.06 -3.39
C GLY A 8 -12.92 -37.91 -3.43
N SER A 9 -14.11 -38.10 -2.79
CA SER A 9 -15.15 -37.09 -2.67
C SER A 9 -14.69 -35.83 -1.91
N VAL A 10 -13.78 -35.98 -0.92
CA VAL A 10 -13.27 -34.85 -0.13
C VAL A 10 -12.32 -33.96 -0.92
N PHE A 11 -11.56 -34.54 -1.86
CA PHE A 11 -10.69 -33.75 -2.76
C PHE A 11 -11.51 -33.00 -3.80
N GLU A 12 -12.50 -33.61 -4.38
CA GLU A 12 -13.41 -33.02 -5.37
C GLU A 12 -14.22 -31.85 -4.80
N GLU A 13 -14.66 -31.93 -3.53
CA GLU A 13 -15.38 -30.86 -2.84
C GLU A 13 -14.47 -29.67 -2.47
N LYS A 14 -13.19 -29.95 -2.18
CA LYS A 14 -12.17 -28.91 -1.94
C LYS A 14 -11.94 -28.06 -3.18
N ASP A 15 -11.74 -28.67 -4.32
CA ASP A 15 -11.49 -27.99 -5.59
C ASP A 15 -12.71 -27.18 -6.05
N LYS A 16 -13.92 -27.69 -5.84
CA LYS A 16 -15.18 -27.00 -6.16
C LYS A 16 -15.33 -25.69 -5.35
N LEU A 17 -15.05 -25.70 -4.05
CA LEU A 17 -15.15 -24.50 -3.20
C LEU A 17 -14.13 -23.44 -3.59
N VAL A 18 -12.89 -23.85 -3.88
CA VAL A 18 -11.83 -22.95 -4.34
C VAL A 18 -12.17 -22.32 -5.66
N SER A 19 -12.57 -23.16 -6.61
CA SER A 19 -13.00 -22.72 -7.92
C SER A 19 -14.18 -21.75 -7.81
N LEU A 20 -15.17 -22.05 -6.96
CA LEU A 20 -16.31 -21.17 -6.72
C LEU A 20 -15.88 -19.82 -6.14
N LEU A 21 -15.04 -19.79 -5.11
CA LEU A 21 -14.57 -18.53 -4.50
C LEU A 21 -13.69 -17.74 -5.44
N LYS A 22 -12.85 -18.39 -6.23
CA LYS A 22 -12.07 -17.77 -7.29
C LYS A 22 -12.97 -17.15 -8.36
N ASN A 23 -14.01 -17.88 -8.77
CA ASN A 23 -14.98 -17.39 -9.73
C ASN A 23 -15.79 -16.22 -9.18
N ILE A 24 -16.19 -16.25 -7.90
CA ILE A 24 -16.83 -15.13 -7.22
C ILE A 24 -15.91 -13.92 -7.19
N LEU A 25 -14.62 -14.08 -6.85
CA LEU A 25 -13.64 -13.00 -6.88
C LEU A 25 -13.50 -12.40 -8.29
N LEU A 26 -13.37 -13.23 -9.31
CA LEU A 26 -13.26 -12.79 -10.70
C LEU A 26 -14.55 -12.11 -11.20
N PHE A 27 -15.71 -12.66 -10.86
CA PHE A 27 -17.01 -12.10 -11.22
C PHE A 27 -17.24 -10.76 -10.52
N THR A 28 -16.96 -10.66 -9.22
CA THR A 28 -17.05 -9.39 -8.47
C THR A 28 -16.04 -8.37 -8.99
N ALA A 29 -14.82 -8.82 -9.37
CA ALA A 29 -13.83 -7.99 -10.00
C ALA A 29 -14.31 -7.46 -11.35
N ALA A 30 -14.88 -8.31 -12.20
CA ALA A 30 -15.36 -7.93 -13.53
C ALA A 30 -16.52 -6.92 -13.44
N ILE A 31 -17.51 -7.16 -12.59
CA ILE A 31 -18.64 -6.24 -12.41
C ILE A 31 -18.20 -4.95 -11.72
N GLY A 32 -17.58 -5.05 -10.55
CA GLY A 32 -17.15 -3.89 -9.76
C GLY A 32 -16.13 -3.04 -10.51
N GLY A 33 -15.16 -3.69 -11.15
CA GLY A 33 -14.16 -3.03 -11.99
C GLY A 33 -14.75 -2.40 -13.23
N GLY A 34 -15.71 -3.07 -13.88
CA GLY A 34 -16.43 -2.52 -15.03
C GLY A 34 -17.21 -1.26 -14.67
N VAL A 35 -17.98 -1.31 -13.59
CA VAL A 35 -18.73 -0.15 -13.08
C VAL A 35 -17.78 0.99 -12.70
N ALA A 36 -16.70 0.69 -11.98
CA ALA A 36 -15.72 1.70 -11.59
C ALA A 36 -14.98 2.29 -12.79
N LEU A 37 -14.65 1.48 -13.81
CA LEU A 37 -14.05 1.96 -15.05
C LEU A 37 -14.99 2.89 -15.81
N ILE A 38 -16.25 2.49 -15.99
CA ILE A 38 -17.27 3.33 -16.64
C ILE A 38 -17.41 4.65 -15.89
N TYR A 39 -17.43 4.60 -14.55
CA TYR A 39 -17.51 5.80 -13.72
C TYR A 39 -16.26 6.68 -13.85
N LEU A 40 -15.07 6.11 -13.86
CA LEU A 40 -13.82 6.86 -14.09
C LEU A 40 -13.76 7.47 -15.48
N LEU A 41 -14.20 6.75 -16.52
CA LEU A 41 -14.30 7.27 -17.89
C LEU A 41 -15.32 8.41 -17.97
N TYR A 42 -16.48 8.28 -17.32
CA TYR A 42 -17.46 9.34 -17.22
C TYR A 42 -16.88 10.58 -16.54
N LEU A 43 -16.18 10.42 -15.40
CA LEU A 43 -15.54 11.54 -14.71
C LEU A 43 -14.45 12.18 -15.57
N ALA A 44 -13.63 11.38 -16.25
CA ALA A 44 -12.58 11.86 -17.14
C ALA A 44 -13.14 12.62 -18.33
N ALA A 45 -14.20 12.10 -18.97
CA ALA A 45 -14.87 12.78 -20.09
C ALA A 45 -15.46 14.13 -19.68
N ASN A 46 -16.12 14.20 -18.53
CA ASN A 46 -16.65 15.46 -17.99
C ASN A 46 -15.54 16.45 -17.61
N ALA A 47 -14.44 15.96 -17.05
CA ALA A 47 -13.27 16.79 -16.74
C ALA A 47 -12.65 17.38 -18.01
N TYR A 48 -12.48 16.55 -19.05
CA TYR A 48 -11.97 16.96 -20.37
C TYR A 48 -12.88 17.97 -21.06
N ALA A 49 -14.19 17.75 -20.99
CA ALA A 49 -15.20 18.66 -21.58
C ALA A 49 -15.39 19.97 -20.81
N GLY A 50 -14.74 20.14 -19.65
CA GLY A 50 -14.91 21.31 -18.79
C GLY A 50 -16.30 21.47 -18.18
N THR A 51 -17.17 20.45 -18.34
CA THR A 51 -18.56 20.47 -17.89
C THR A 51 -18.72 19.90 -16.49
N GLY A 52 -19.19 20.74 -15.55
CA GLY A 52 -19.89 20.29 -14.33
C GLY A 52 -19.13 19.55 -13.23
N VAL A 53 -17.91 19.07 -13.48
CA VAL A 53 -17.12 18.27 -12.50
C VAL A 53 -16.64 19.13 -11.32
N LYS A 54 -16.69 20.44 -11.42
CA LYS A 54 -16.31 21.39 -10.35
C LYS A 54 -16.97 21.08 -8.99
N PHE A 55 -18.17 20.51 -9.00
CA PHE A 55 -18.93 20.25 -7.78
C PHE A 55 -18.67 18.88 -7.13
N PHE A 56 -18.24 17.87 -7.91
CA PHE A 56 -18.25 16.50 -7.40
C PHE A 56 -16.87 15.93 -6.99
N TYR A 57 -15.75 16.28 -7.69
CA TYR A 57 -14.43 15.71 -7.40
C TYR A 57 -13.26 16.66 -7.71
N PRO A 58 -13.03 17.70 -6.91
CA PRO A 58 -11.94 18.65 -7.13
C PRO A 58 -10.54 17.98 -7.03
N ARG A 59 -10.46 16.75 -6.49
CA ARG A 59 -9.19 16.02 -6.28
C ARG A 59 -9.01 14.81 -7.19
N LEU A 60 -9.74 14.72 -8.32
CA LEU A 60 -9.54 13.67 -9.32
C LEU A 60 -8.12 13.79 -9.90
N PHE A 61 -7.32 12.70 -9.87
CA PHE A 61 -5.92 12.68 -10.27
C PHE A 61 -5.01 13.69 -9.51
N GLY A 62 -5.50 14.24 -8.40
CA GLY A 62 -4.84 15.34 -7.69
C GLY A 62 -3.44 15.00 -7.17
N ASP A 63 -3.20 13.75 -6.77
CA ASP A 63 -1.88 13.32 -6.31
C ASP A 63 -0.86 13.33 -7.48
N PHE A 64 -1.27 12.91 -8.69
CA PHE A 64 -0.39 12.93 -9.86
C PHE A 64 -0.09 14.35 -10.33
N THR A 65 -1.13 15.18 -10.46
CA THR A 65 -0.97 16.57 -10.93
C THR A 65 -0.14 17.39 -9.93
N GLN A 66 -0.37 17.21 -8.64
CA GLN A 66 0.36 17.89 -7.58
C GLN A 66 1.85 17.48 -7.57
N VAL A 67 2.14 16.17 -7.60
CA VAL A 67 3.53 15.69 -7.63
C VAL A 67 4.21 16.13 -8.93
N ALA A 68 3.52 16.09 -10.07
CA ALA A 68 4.06 16.57 -11.35
C ALA A 68 4.36 18.08 -11.31
N TYR A 69 3.48 18.89 -10.70
CA TYR A 69 3.71 20.32 -10.52
C TYR A 69 4.98 20.61 -9.71
N TYR A 70 5.14 19.94 -8.57
CA TYR A 70 6.34 20.08 -7.75
C TYR A 70 7.60 19.51 -8.42
N SER A 71 7.48 18.49 -9.26
CA SER A 71 8.62 17.79 -9.85
C SER A 71 9.43 18.63 -10.83
N ILE A 72 8.83 19.68 -11.42
CA ILE A 72 9.48 20.59 -12.37
C ILE A 72 9.97 21.90 -11.72
N ARG A 73 9.78 22.07 -10.41
CA ARG A 73 10.09 23.29 -9.66
C ARG A 73 11.19 23.05 -8.65
N LYS A 74 12.17 23.94 -8.62
CA LYS A 74 13.24 23.89 -7.60
C LYS A 74 12.75 24.33 -6.23
N ASP A 75 11.78 25.24 -6.17
CA ASP A 75 11.16 25.79 -4.96
C ASP A 75 10.01 24.91 -4.39
N ALA A 76 9.91 23.65 -4.81
CA ALA A 76 8.82 22.72 -4.46
C ALA A 76 8.54 22.60 -2.95
N TYR A 77 9.53 22.79 -2.11
CA TYR A 77 9.41 22.72 -0.64
C TYR A 77 9.20 24.08 0.03
N LEU A 78 9.51 25.19 -0.66
CA LEU A 78 9.35 26.54 -0.12
C LEU A 78 7.97 27.14 -0.36
N LEU A 79 7.21 26.57 -1.29
CA LEU A 79 5.85 27.02 -1.56
C LEU A 79 4.99 26.85 -0.32
N GLU A 80 4.10 27.80 -0.04
CA GLU A 80 3.09 27.66 1.01
C GLU A 80 2.22 26.42 0.72
N GLY A 81 2.12 25.50 1.68
CA GLY A 81 1.56 24.18 1.45
C GLY A 81 2.43 23.28 0.56
N GLY A 82 3.75 23.48 0.59
CA GLY A 82 4.74 22.80 -0.26
C GLY A 82 4.68 21.28 -0.19
N SER A 83 5.50 20.63 -1.02
CA SER A 83 5.46 19.18 -1.18
C SER A 83 5.80 18.42 0.09
N SER A 84 4.95 17.48 0.50
CA SER A 84 5.24 16.46 1.51
C SER A 84 5.77 15.16 0.89
N TYR A 85 5.92 15.09 -0.43
CA TYR A 85 6.49 13.93 -1.12
C TYR A 85 8.02 13.98 -1.07
N SER A 86 8.66 12.80 -0.98
CA SER A 86 10.11 12.71 -1.06
C SER A 86 10.64 13.23 -2.41
N ALA A 87 11.84 13.80 -2.41
CA ALA A 87 12.45 14.31 -3.63
C ALA A 87 12.61 13.24 -4.72
N LEU A 88 12.88 11.99 -4.35
CA LEU A 88 12.90 10.88 -5.31
C LEU A 88 11.54 10.65 -5.98
N SER A 89 10.44 10.86 -5.24
CA SER A 89 9.08 10.78 -5.81
C SER A 89 8.85 11.85 -6.87
N LEU A 90 9.35 13.06 -6.61
CA LEU A 90 9.29 14.17 -7.57
C LEU A 90 10.13 13.84 -8.80
N LEU A 91 11.38 13.39 -8.63
CA LEU A 91 12.27 13.00 -9.73
C LEU A 91 11.71 11.85 -10.57
N LEU A 92 11.04 10.87 -9.95
CA LEU A 92 10.41 9.76 -10.67
C LEU A 92 9.32 10.25 -11.64
N LEU A 93 8.53 11.25 -11.25
CA LEU A 93 7.44 11.76 -12.06
C LEU A 93 7.88 12.90 -13.01
N ALA A 94 9.06 13.48 -12.80
CA ALA A 94 9.56 14.58 -13.65
C ALA A 94 9.52 14.28 -15.16
N PRO A 95 9.94 13.09 -15.67
CA PRO A 95 9.87 12.80 -17.11
C PRO A 95 8.43 12.86 -17.66
N PHE A 96 7.45 12.45 -16.88
CA PHE A 96 6.04 12.50 -17.27
C PHE A 96 5.50 13.93 -17.18
N ALA A 97 5.90 14.71 -16.15
CA ALA A 97 5.52 16.10 -15.97
C ALA A 97 6.01 16.97 -17.12
N LEU A 98 7.19 16.70 -17.68
CA LEU A 98 7.73 17.41 -18.84
C LEU A 98 6.85 17.34 -20.09
N ILE A 99 6.05 16.26 -20.25
CA ILE A 99 5.12 16.10 -21.40
C ILE A 99 4.05 17.20 -21.39
N PHE A 100 3.57 17.59 -20.21
CA PHE A 100 2.56 18.64 -20.06
C PHE A 100 3.04 19.88 -19.30
N LYS A 101 4.35 20.10 -19.30
CA LYS A 101 4.99 21.24 -18.61
C LYS A 101 4.34 22.58 -18.98
N LYS A 102 4.04 22.79 -20.28
CA LYS A 102 3.39 24.02 -20.75
C LYS A 102 2.04 24.30 -20.09
N ASP A 103 1.34 23.26 -19.65
CA ASP A 103 0.07 23.39 -18.97
C ASP A 103 0.28 23.63 -17.46
N LEU A 104 1.35 23.06 -16.88
CA LEU A 104 1.76 23.31 -15.50
C LEU A 104 2.30 24.75 -15.31
N ASP A 105 3.05 25.27 -16.27
CA ASP A 105 3.64 26.62 -16.22
C ASP A 105 2.57 27.74 -16.26
N LYS A 106 1.34 27.44 -16.71
CA LYS A 106 0.23 28.41 -16.74
C LYS A 106 -0.50 28.54 -15.42
N ILE A 107 -0.21 27.65 -14.46
CA ILE A 107 -0.91 27.62 -13.18
C ILE A 107 -0.17 28.53 -12.22
N GLU A 108 -0.83 29.62 -11.84
CA GLU A 108 -0.46 30.35 -10.65
C GLU A 108 -0.80 29.48 -9.43
N TYR A 109 0.20 29.27 -8.56
CA TYR A 109 0.03 28.47 -7.37
C TYR A 109 -0.95 29.17 -6.41
N VAL A 110 -2.11 28.58 -6.21
CA VAL A 110 -3.08 29.05 -5.22
C VAL A 110 -2.81 28.28 -3.93
N VAL A 111 -2.46 29.05 -2.91
CA VAL A 111 -1.88 28.64 -1.64
C VAL A 111 -2.77 27.75 -0.79
N GLU A 112 -4.08 27.80 -0.94
CA GLU A 112 -4.99 27.07 -0.08
C GLU A 112 -5.31 25.69 -0.63
N SER A 113 -5.06 24.63 0.17
CA SER A 113 -5.33 23.23 -0.20
C SER A 113 -6.78 22.95 -0.61
N ALA A 114 -7.71 23.79 -0.21
CA ALA A 114 -9.11 23.77 -0.63
C ALA A 114 -9.28 24.20 -2.10
N GLU A 115 -8.38 25.04 -2.61
CA GLU A 115 -8.45 25.62 -3.94
C GLU A 115 -7.67 24.85 -5.00
N TRP A 116 -6.83 23.83 -4.62
CA TRP A 116 -6.16 22.98 -5.61
C TRP A 116 -7.11 22.34 -6.62
N GLY A 117 -8.36 22.25 -6.33
CA GLY A 117 -9.38 21.73 -7.24
C GLY A 117 -9.46 22.49 -8.58
N VAL A 118 -9.28 23.78 -8.61
CA VAL A 118 -9.37 24.61 -9.85
C VAL A 118 -8.14 24.43 -10.73
N PRO A 119 -6.90 24.60 -10.22
CA PRO A 119 -5.70 24.29 -10.98
C PRO A 119 -5.68 22.86 -11.51
N ASN A 120 -6.07 21.91 -10.68
CA ASN A 120 -6.15 20.51 -11.09
C ASN A 120 -7.09 20.28 -12.27
N MET A 121 -8.27 20.92 -12.28
CA MET A 121 -9.21 20.83 -13.39
C MET A 121 -8.67 21.41 -14.69
N GLN A 122 -7.89 22.50 -14.63
CA GLN A 122 -7.22 23.08 -15.80
C GLN A 122 -6.18 22.13 -16.40
N ILE A 123 -5.41 21.42 -15.53
CA ILE A 123 -4.42 20.44 -15.97
C ILE A 123 -5.10 19.26 -16.66
N ILE A 124 -6.11 18.65 -16.02
CA ILE A 124 -6.75 17.43 -16.52
C ILE A 124 -7.61 17.66 -17.76
N SER A 125 -7.92 18.90 -18.12
CA SER A 125 -8.54 19.23 -19.40
C SER A 125 -7.55 19.21 -20.58
N SER A 126 -6.23 19.14 -20.31
CA SER A 126 -5.20 19.05 -21.36
C SER A 126 -5.01 17.61 -21.85
N TRP A 127 -4.98 17.42 -23.19
CA TRP A 127 -4.67 16.10 -23.77
C TRP A 127 -3.25 15.60 -23.43
N ARG A 128 -2.30 16.54 -23.21
CA ARG A 128 -0.92 16.20 -22.81
C ARG A 128 -0.87 15.55 -21.43
N PHE A 129 -1.70 16.02 -20.49
CA PHE A 129 -1.88 15.35 -19.21
C PHE A 129 -2.27 13.90 -19.39
N TRP A 130 -3.28 13.62 -20.25
CA TRP A 130 -3.76 12.25 -20.48
C TRP A 130 -2.69 11.36 -21.08
N VAL A 131 -1.89 11.86 -22.03
CA VAL A 131 -0.75 11.11 -22.58
C VAL A 131 0.24 10.76 -21.48
N ALA A 132 0.64 11.72 -20.66
CA ALA A 132 1.59 11.50 -19.56
C ALA A 132 1.04 10.51 -18.52
N PHE A 133 -0.19 10.71 -18.08
CA PHE A 133 -0.85 9.88 -17.07
C PHE A 133 -1.04 8.43 -17.57
N LEU A 134 -1.57 8.25 -18.77
CA LEU A 134 -1.78 6.92 -19.34
C LEU A 134 -0.45 6.19 -19.59
N LEU A 135 0.59 6.91 -20.04
CA LEU A 135 1.92 6.33 -20.21
C LEU A 135 2.47 5.83 -18.88
N TYR A 136 2.42 6.65 -17.82
CA TYR A 136 2.83 6.26 -16.47
C TYR A 136 2.08 5.02 -15.97
N GLN A 137 0.75 5.02 -16.07
CA GLN A 137 -0.09 3.90 -15.62
C GLN A 137 0.19 2.62 -16.41
N THR A 138 0.34 2.74 -17.74
CA THR A 138 0.65 1.60 -18.62
C THR A 138 1.98 0.96 -18.23
N VAL A 139 3.02 1.76 -18.02
CA VAL A 139 4.32 1.26 -17.55
C VAL A 139 4.18 0.53 -16.21
N CYS A 140 3.45 1.12 -15.26
CA CYS A 140 3.20 0.48 -13.97
C CYS A 140 2.48 -0.86 -14.11
N PHE A 141 1.41 -0.93 -14.90
CA PHE A 141 0.63 -2.16 -15.09
C PHE A 141 1.41 -3.26 -15.79
N ILE A 142 2.20 -2.92 -16.81
CA ILE A 142 3.08 -3.87 -17.51
C ILE A 142 4.08 -4.45 -16.51
N CYS A 143 4.76 -3.62 -15.72
CA CYS A 143 5.72 -4.07 -14.72
C CYS A 143 5.07 -4.99 -13.69
N ILE A 144 3.92 -4.59 -13.13
CA ILE A 144 3.19 -5.37 -12.11
C ILE A 144 2.74 -6.72 -12.71
N TYR A 145 2.23 -6.75 -13.93
CA TYR A 145 1.84 -7.98 -14.60
C TYR A 145 3.00 -8.99 -14.71
N PHE A 146 4.16 -8.53 -15.18
CA PHE A 146 5.32 -9.42 -15.30
C PHE A 146 5.84 -9.88 -13.92
N LEU A 147 5.81 -9.02 -12.91
CA LEU A 147 6.23 -9.36 -11.55
C LEU A 147 5.28 -10.36 -10.89
N ILE A 148 3.96 -10.18 -11.03
CA ILE A 148 2.95 -11.16 -10.57
C ILE A 148 3.18 -12.51 -11.26
N ARG A 149 3.30 -12.50 -12.60
CA ARG A 149 3.56 -13.74 -13.34
C ARG A 149 4.80 -14.47 -12.89
N ARG A 150 5.86 -13.73 -12.57
CA ARG A 150 7.10 -14.31 -12.04
C ARG A 150 6.88 -14.91 -10.65
N MET A 151 6.14 -14.23 -9.77
CA MET A 151 5.83 -14.74 -8.43
C MET A 151 5.02 -16.03 -8.46
N VAL A 152 4.08 -16.16 -9.38
CA VAL A 152 3.21 -17.35 -9.52
C VAL A 152 3.96 -18.51 -10.23
N GLY A 153 5.05 -18.21 -10.95
CA GLY A 153 5.82 -19.21 -11.67
C GLY A 153 5.19 -19.63 -13.00
N ASN A 154 5.14 -20.95 -13.27
CA ASN A 154 4.74 -21.47 -14.60
C ASN A 154 3.22 -21.40 -14.87
N ASN A 155 2.39 -21.13 -13.88
CA ASN A 155 0.94 -21.06 -14.05
C ASN A 155 0.51 -19.73 -14.68
N LYS A 156 0.59 -19.66 -16.02
CA LYS A 156 0.26 -18.44 -16.78
C LYS A 156 -1.19 -17.98 -16.59
N LYS A 157 -2.13 -18.92 -16.44
CA LYS A 157 -3.57 -18.61 -16.25
C LYS A 157 -3.78 -17.93 -14.91
N GLU A 158 -3.21 -18.49 -13.85
CA GLU A 158 -3.32 -17.94 -12.51
C GLU A 158 -2.72 -16.52 -12.42
N GLY A 159 -1.57 -16.28 -13.06
CA GLY A 159 -0.97 -14.95 -13.14
C GLY A 159 -1.87 -13.91 -13.81
N LYS A 160 -2.61 -14.31 -14.86
CA LYS A 160 -3.59 -13.43 -15.53
C LYS A 160 -4.80 -13.15 -14.60
N ASP A 161 -5.32 -14.18 -13.95
CA ASP A 161 -6.48 -14.06 -13.05
C ASP A 161 -6.17 -13.12 -11.87
N ILE A 162 -4.99 -13.27 -11.25
CA ILE A 162 -4.53 -12.40 -10.16
C ILE A 162 -4.36 -10.95 -10.66
N PHE A 163 -3.79 -10.78 -11.84
CA PHE A 163 -3.63 -9.45 -12.42
C PHE A 163 -4.98 -8.78 -12.71
N LEU A 164 -5.97 -9.54 -13.18
CA LEU A 164 -7.33 -9.04 -13.40
C LEU A 164 -7.98 -8.63 -12.07
N ILE A 165 -7.84 -9.46 -11.02
CA ILE A 165 -8.31 -9.10 -9.66
C ILE A 165 -7.62 -7.81 -9.19
N PHE A 166 -6.31 -7.68 -9.38
CA PHE A 166 -5.56 -6.48 -9.05
C PHE A 166 -6.07 -5.25 -9.81
N LEU A 167 -6.28 -5.35 -11.14
CA LEU A 167 -6.78 -4.22 -11.93
C LEU A 167 -8.13 -3.70 -11.44
N CYS A 168 -9.00 -4.62 -11.04
CA CYS A 168 -10.38 -4.33 -10.68
C CYS A 168 -10.61 -4.15 -9.17
N CYS A 169 -9.58 -4.30 -8.33
CA CYS A 169 -9.74 -4.13 -6.89
C CYS A 169 -9.89 -2.65 -6.49
N ALA A 170 -10.69 -2.42 -5.46
CA ALA A 170 -10.95 -1.08 -4.96
C ALA A 170 -9.69 -0.26 -4.59
N PRO A 171 -8.66 -0.84 -3.93
CA PRO A 171 -7.43 -0.13 -3.65
C PRO A 171 -6.75 0.40 -4.92
N ASN A 172 -6.70 -0.39 -6.01
CA ASN A 172 -6.13 0.06 -7.28
C ASN A 172 -6.97 1.14 -7.95
N ILE A 173 -8.30 0.95 -7.99
CA ILE A 173 -9.22 1.95 -8.57
C ILE A 173 -9.10 3.28 -7.82
N TYR A 174 -8.99 3.22 -6.49
CA TYR A 174 -8.78 4.42 -5.70
C TYR A 174 -7.40 5.06 -5.93
N ALA A 175 -6.35 4.25 -6.10
CA ALA A 175 -5.02 4.74 -6.47
C ALA A 175 -5.04 5.44 -7.84
N LEU A 176 -5.73 4.85 -8.83
CA LEU A 176 -5.93 5.44 -10.15
C LEU A 176 -6.70 6.76 -10.09
N LYS A 177 -7.83 6.77 -9.36
CA LYS A 177 -8.65 7.97 -9.14
C LYS A 177 -7.85 9.12 -8.53
N ARG A 178 -6.96 8.81 -7.59
CA ARG A 178 -6.07 9.80 -6.98
C ARG A 178 -4.86 10.13 -7.85
N GLY A 179 -4.49 9.28 -8.79
CA GLY A 179 -3.23 9.36 -9.53
C GLY A 179 -2.01 9.13 -8.63
N ASN A 180 -2.13 8.26 -7.61
CA ASN A 180 -1.10 8.10 -6.60
C ASN A 180 0.09 7.27 -7.08
N ILE A 181 1.29 7.64 -6.67
CA ILE A 181 2.55 6.95 -7.02
C ILE A 181 2.73 5.59 -6.32
N ILE A 182 1.74 5.14 -5.55
CA ILE A 182 1.80 3.88 -4.79
C ILE A 182 2.04 2.66 -5.69
N LEU A 183 1.62 2.71 -6.96
CA LEU A 183 1.87 1.64 -7.91
C LEU A 183 3.37 1.47 -8.19
N ALA A 184 4.12 2.57 -8.28
CA ALA A 184 5.58 2.50 -8.38
C ALA A 184 6.19 1.89 -7.11
N ALA A 185 5.73 2.29 -5.92
CA ALA A 185 6.19 1.69 -4.67
C ALA A 185 5.88 0.18 -4.62
N LEU A 186 4.70 -0.26 -5.09
CA LEU A 186 4.35 -1.67 -5.19
C LEU A 186 5.28 -2.43 -6.16
N ILE A 187 5.62 -1.86 -7.32
CA ILE A 187 6.56 -2.47 -8.27
C ILE A 187 7.89 -2.78 -7.59
N PHE A 188 8.47 -1.81 -6.89
CA PHE A 188 9.75 -1.99 -6.24
C PHE A 188 9.66 -2.99 -5.05
N ALA A 189 8.57 -3.03 -4.31
CA ALA A 189 8.32 -4.06 -3.31
C ALA A 189 8.20 -5.47 -3.94
N LEU A 190 7.52 -5.60 -5.08
CA LEU A 190 7.42 -6.87 -5.82
C LEU A 190 8.77 -7.32 -6.39
N ILE A 191 9.62 -6.40 -6.88
CA ILE A 191 10.99 -6.73 -7.31
C ILE A 191 11.78 -7.28 -6.13
N PHE A 192 11.72 -6.64 -4.97
CA PHE A 192 12.36 -7.13 -3.75
C PHE A 192 11.93 -8.57 -3.44
N LEU A 193 10.64 -8.83 -3.35
CA LEU A 193 10.11 -10.16 -3.01
C LEU A 193 10.43 -11.23 -4.04
N ASN A 194 10.55 -10.86 -5.32
CA ASN A 194 10.95 -11.78 -6.38
C ASN A 194 12.43 -12.17 -6.34
N TRP A 195 13.31 -11.29 -5.82
CA TRP A 195 14.76 -11.45 -6.04
C TRP A 195 15.60 -11.48 -4.76
N TYR A 196 15.07 -11.17 -3.57
CA TYR A 196 15.88 -11.07 -2.35
C TYR A 196 16.59 -12.38 -1.93
N ARG A 197 16.09 -13.53 -2.40
CA ARG A 197 16.68 -14.87 -2.24
C ARG A 197 17.28 -15.46 -3.51
N ASP A 198 17.34 -14.70 -4.62
CA ASP A 198 17.90 -15.20 -5.88
C ASP A 198 19.38 -15.62 -5.71
N GLU A 199 19.81 -16.61 -6.46
CA GLU A 199 21.21 -17.12 -6.40
C GLU A 199 22.22 -16.09 -6.91
N LYS A 200 21.82 -15.28 -7.91
CA LYS A 200 22.66 -14.25 -8.52
C LYS A 200 22.83 -13.04 -7.61
N ALA A 201 24.10 -12.70 -7.30
CA ALA A 201 24.42 -11.60 -6.39
C ALA A 201 23.82 -10.26 -6.83
N TRP A 202 23.91 -9.93 -8.13
CA TRP A 202 23.38 -8.67 -8.66
C TRP A 202 21.86 -8.55 -8.50
N LYS A 203 21.10 -9.67 -8.61
CA LYS A 203 19.63 -9.64 -8.38
C LYS A 203 19.30 -9.41 -6.92
N ARG A 204 20.04 -10.03 -6.00
CA ARG A 204 19.89 -9.77 -4.57
C ARG A 204 20.16 -8.31 -4.23
N GLU A 205 21.19 -7.73 -4.84
CA GLU A 205 21.51 -6.32 -4.62
C GLU A 205 20.44 -5.40 -5.22
N ALA A 206 19.98 -5.69 -6.44
CA ALA A 206 18.85 -4.98 -7.05
C ALA A 206 17.57 -5.08 -6.21
N ALA A 207 17.33 -6.22 -5.55
CA ALA A 207 16.19 -6.38 -4.63
C ALA A 207 16.33 -5.46 -3.41
N ILE A 208 17.50 -5.41 -2.78
CA ILE A 208 17.77 -4.56 -1.61
C ILE A 208 17.56 -3.09 -1.98
N LEU A 209 18.14 -2.66 -3.11
CA LEU A 209 17.97 -1.31 -3.64
C LEU A 209 16.49 -1.02 -3.95
N SER A 210 15.76 -2.00 -4.53
CA SER A 210 14.35 -1.84 -4.83
C SER A 210 13.50 -1.64 -3.57
N LEU A 211 13.78 -2.36 -2.48
CA LEU A 211 13.07 -2.13 -1.23
C LEU A 211 13.35 -0.73 -0.66
N ALA A 212 14.60 -0.26 -0.75
CA ALA A 212 14.97 1.08 -0.37
C ALA A 212 14.21 2.13 -1.20
N VAL A 213 14.17 2.00 -2.53
CA VAL A 213 13.39 2.87 -3.42
C VAL A 213 11.90 2.84 -3.05
N SER A 214 11.32 1.66 -2.85
CA SER A 214 9.92 1.52 -2.43
C SER A 214 9.65 2.31 -1.14
N GLY A 215 10.57 2.20 -0.16
CA GLY A 215 10.50 2.92 1.11
C GLY A 215 10.66 4.43 0.97
N VAL A 216 11.48 4.90 0.02
CA VAL A 216 11.62 6.35 -0.25
C VAL A 216 10.37 6.92 -0.93
N LEU A 217 9.76 6.18 -1.84
CA LEU A 217 8.51 6.59 -2.50
C LEU A 217 7.34 6.65 -1.50
N LYS A 218 7.28 5.66 -0.60
CA LYS A 218 6.29 5.57 0.49
C LYS A 218 6.95 4.81 1.66
N LEU A 219 7.04 5.41 2.84
CA LEU A 219 7.79 4.86 3.97
C LEU A 219 7.36 3.44 4.40
N TYR A 220 6.09 3.16 4.31
CA TYR A 220 5.51 1.94 4.88
C TYR A 220 5.94 0.62 4.20
N PRO A 221 6.29 0.51 2.90
CA PRO A 221 6.83 -0.74 2.34
C PRO A 221 8.13 -1.24 2.99
N LEU A 222 8.83 -0.38 3.75
CA LEU A 222 9.99 -0.81 4.54
C LEU A 222 9.68 -1.97 5.50
N PHE A 223 8.41 -2.18 5.89
CA PHE A 223 8.03 -3.35 6.69
C PHE A 223 8.36 -4.70 6.04
N PHE A 224 8.55 -4.75 4.72
CA PHE A 224 9.06 -5.95 4.08
C PHE A 224 10.53 -6.25 4.40
N CYS A 225 11.27 -5.35 5.06
CA CYS A 225 12.60 -5.67 5.62
C CYS A 225 12.54 -6.82 6.64
N ALA A 226 11.36 -7.11 7.22
CA ALA A 226 11.12 -8.27 8.06
C ALA A 226 11.56 -9.59 7.40
N PHE A 227 11.53 -9.69 6.06
CA PHE A 227 12.04 -10.86 5.34
C PHE A 227 13.56 -11.00 5.46
N LEU A 228 14.32 -9.90 5.38
CA LEU A 228 15.77 -9.90 5.58
C LEU A 228 16.16 -10.17 7.03
N LEU A 229 15.43 -9.55 7.97
CA LEU A 229 15.64 -9.72 9.41
C LEU A 229 15.35 -11.16 9.86
N HIS A 230 14.26 -11.75 9.36
CA HIS A 230 13.95 -13.16 9.61
C HIS A 230 15.07 -14.08 9.12
N ASP A 231 15.56 -13.88 7.89
CA ASP A 231 16.63 -14.64 7.29
C ASP A 231 18.02 -14.32 7.93
N LYS A 232 18.03 -13.46 8.96
CA LYS A 232 19.25 -13.02 9.69
C LYS A 232 20.31 -12.42 8.77
N LYS A 233 19.89 -11.71 7.72
CA LYS A 233 20.77 -11.07 6.74
C LYS A 233 21.09 -9.63 7.17
N TRP A 234 21.69 -9.46 8.36
CA TRP A 234 21.92 -8.15 9.00
C TRP A 234 22.66 -7.15 8.12
N PHE A 235 23.74 -7.57 7.46
CA PHE A 235 24.48 -6.70 6.54
C PHE A 235 23.64 -6.24 5.33
N ARG A 236 22.76 -7.10 4.83
CA ARG A 236 21.85 -6.71 3.75
C ARG A 236 20.79 -5.74 4.24
N THR A 237 20.30 -5.95 5.45
CA THR A 237 19.36 -5.01 6.09
C THR A 237 20.03 -3.66 6.31
N ALA A 238 21.25 -3.62 6.85
CA ALA A 238 22.01 -2.39 7.03
C ALA A 238 22.25 -1.65 5.69
N ARG A 239 22.65 -2.38 4.62
CA ARG A 239 22.77 -1.79 3.27
C ARG A 239 21.47 -1.26 2.72
N MET A 240 20.36 -1.96 2.95
CA MET A 240 19.04 -1.49 2.54
C MET A 240 18.72 -0.15 3.20
N PHE A 241 18.96 -0.01 4.51
CA PHE A 241 18.79 1.27 5.20
C PHE A 241 19.78 2.33 4.73
N PHE A 242 21.02 1.96 4.43
CA PHE A 242 21.99 2.89 3.85
C PHE A 242 21.49 3.43 2.50
N TYR A 243 21.03 2.56 1.59
CA TYR A 243 20.44 2.99 0.32
C TYR A 243 19.18 3.83 0.53
N PHE A 244 18.33 3.44 1.49
CA PHE A 244 17.13 4.22 1.82
C PHE A 244 17.50 5.64 2.24
N PHE A 245 18.41 5.81 3.20
CA PHE A 245 18.82 7.14 3.65
C PHE A 245 19.51 7.93 2.56
N LEU A 246 20.37 7.31 1.77
CA LEU A 246 21.03 7.95 0.64
C LEU A 246 20.01 8.49 -0.38
N LEU A 247 19.07 7.64 -0.80
CA LEU A 247 18.04 8.00 -1.78
C LEU A 247 16.95 8.92 -1.21
N TYR A 248 16.77 8.92 0.09
CA TYR A 248 15.80 9.79 0.77
C TYR A 248 16.37 11.20 0.95
N LEU A 249 17.63 11.32 1.35
CA LEU A 249 18.26 12.57 1.72
C LEU A 249 18.95 13.26 0.54
N LEU A 250 19.75 12.53 -0.26
CA LEU A 250 20.57 13.14 -1.31
C LEU A 250 19.74 13.92 -2.35
N PRO A 251 18.59 13.42 -2.85
CA PRO A 251 17.81 14.14 -3.84
C PRO A 251 17.22 15.46 -3.32
N ILE A 252 17.04 15.65 -2.01
CA ILE A 252 16.54 16.89 -1.42
C ILE A 252 17.48 18.07 -1.73
N LEU A 253 18.79 17.80 -1.87
CA LEU A 253 19.80 18.82 -2.19
C LEU A 253 19.59 19.49 -3.56
N PHE A 254 18.79 18.89 -4.44
CA PHE A 254 18.42 19.48 -5.74
C PHE A 254 17.27 20.49 -5.66
N TYR A 255 16.63 20.62 -4.47
CA TYR A 255 15.49 21.48 -4.25
C TYR A 255 15.85 22.60 -3.25
N GLU A 256 15.28 23.76 -3.47
CA GLU A 256 15.43 24.92 -2.59
C GLU A 256 14.69 24.67 -1.25
N GLY A 257 15.17 25.27 -0.17
CA GLY A 257 14.67 25.06 1.19
C GLY A 257 15.23 23.83 1.88
N GLY A 258 15.79 22.87 1.13
CA GLY A 258 16.51 21.73 1.67
C GLY A 258 15.69 20.89 2.66
N PHE A 259 16.38 20.36 3.68
CA PHE A 259 15.77 19.48 4.68
C PHE A 259 14.74 20.17 5.57
N SER A 260 14.98 21.43 5.97
CA SER A 260 14.10 22.15 6.90
C SER A 260 12.70 22.27 6.31
N ALA A 261 12.60 22.87 5.13
CA ALA A 261 11.32 23.08 4.46
C ALA A 261 10.58 21.76 4.16
N TYR A 262 11.34 20.73 3.73
CA TYR A 262 10.75 19.42 3.51
C TYR A 262 10.15 18.81 4.78
N PHE A 263 10.89 18.81 5.92
CA PHE A 263 10.41 18.24 7.17
C PHE A 263 9.25 19.05 7.77
N GLU A 264 9.26 20.36 7.65
CA GLU A 264 8.14 21.22 8.05
C GLU A 264 6.85 20.84 7.31
N ASN A 265 6.92 20.69 5.98
CA ASN A 265 5.79 20.27 5.16
C ASN A 265 5.31 18.86 5.53
N LEU A 266 6.24 17.92 5.77
CA LEU A 266 5.90 16.55 6.16
C LEU A 266 5.20 16.50 7.51
N LEU A 267 5.67 17.26 8.49
CA LEU A 267 5.08 17.34 9.84
C LEU A 267 3.72 18.03 9.80
N ALA A 268 3.57 19.12 9.03
CA ALA A 268 2.30 19.80 8.83
C ALA A 268 1.25 18.85 8.23
N PHE A 269 1.64 18.05 7.22
CA PHE A 269 0.75 17.04 6.61
C PHE A 269 0.37 15.95 7.60
N ALA A 270 1.34 15.41 8.38
CA ALA A 270 1.10 14.33 9.31
C ALA A 270 0.28 14.73 10.54
N GLY A 271 0.37 15.99 10.98
CA GLY A 271 -0.33 16.53 12.14
C GLY A 271 -1.75 17.05 11.86
N GLY A 272 -2.18 17.08 10.60
CA GLY A 272 -3.48 17.62 10.21
C GLY A 272 -4.65 16.82 10.79
N LYS A 273 -5.47 17.43 11.66
CA LYS A 273 -6.66 16.80 12.27
C LYS A 273 -7.66 16.31 11.23
N GLU A 274 -7.81 17.01 10.12
CA GLU A 274 -8.68 16.62 9.01
C GLU A 274 -8.25 15.31 8.36
N ALA A 275 -6.96 15.05 8.29
CA ALA A 275 -6.41 13.82 7.70
C ALA A 275 -6.77 12.58 8.51
N ILE A 276 -6.83 12.68 9.84
CA ILE A 276 -7.21 11.56 10.72
C ILE A 276 -8.70 11.24 10.59
N LEU A 277 -9.55 12.25 10.54
CA LEU A 277 -11.00 12.07 10.36
C LEU A 277 -11.39 11.78 8.91
N HIS A 278 -10.44 11.89 7.98
CA HIS A 278 -10.76 11.65 6.57
C HIS A 278 -11.36 10.25 6.37
N ARG A 279 -12.50 10.19 5.66
CA ARG A 279 -13.28 8.95 5.49
C ARG A 279 -12.48 7.78 4.93
N SER A 280 -11.57 8.01 4.00
CA SER A 280 -10.73 6.96 3.37
C SER A 280 -9.46 6.61 4.16
N ASN A 281 -9.23 7.20 5.34
CA ASN A 281 -8.11 6.85 6.19
C ASN A 281 -8.43 5.54 6.95
N ILE A 282 -7.60 4.50 6.72
CA ILE A 282 -7.71 3.15 7.30
C ILE A 282 -6.67 2.87 8.38
N SER A 283 -5.89 3.87 8.80
CA SER A 283 -4.91 3.68 9.88
C SER A 283 -5.57 3.29 11.19
N LEU A 284 -4.83 2.58 12.07
CA LEU A 284 -5.33 2.20 13.39
C LEU A 284 -5.66 3.43 14.23
N ALA A 285 -4.81 4.46 14.21
CA ALA A 285 -5.05 5.71 14.93
C ALA A 285 -6.36 6.37 14.47
N SER A 286 -6.58 6.46 13.15
CA SER A 286 -7.82 6.97 12.58
C SER A 286 -9.04 6.13 12.97
N PHE A 287 -8.92 4.81 12.94
CA PHE A 287 -10.00 3.91 13.32
C PHE A 287 -10.41 4.10 14.78
N LEU A 288 -9.45 4.10 15.69
CA LEU A 288 -9.70 4.31 17.12
C LEU A 288 -10.29 5.71 17.39
N TYR A 289 -9.70 6.74 16.79
CA TYR A 289 -10.19 8.11 16.97
C TYR A 289 -11.61 8.29 16.44
N LYS A 290 -11.96 7.69 15.30
CA LYS A 290 -13.32 7.71 14.76
C LYS A 290 -14.33 7.05 15.69
N ILE A 291 -13.97 5.94 16.37
CA ILE A 291 -14.84 5.31 17.37
C ILE A 291 -15.10 6.28 18.52
N VAL A 292 -14.03 6.85 19.10
CA VAL A 292 -14.16 7.82 20.20
C VAL A 292 -14.96 9.05 19.77
N TYR A 293 -14.72 9.54 18.55
CA TYR A 293 -15.46 10.69 17.99
C TYR A 293 -16.96 10.38 17.86
N GLN A 294 -17.34 9.19 17.39
CA GLN A 294 -18.75 8.80 17.29
C GLN A 294 -19.42 8.67 18.67
N ILE A 295 -18.70 8.12 19.65
CA ILE A 295 -19.19 8.03 21.04
C ILE A 295 -19.39 9.43 21.62
N ALA A 296 -18.38 10.31 21.49
CA ALA A 296 -18.48 11.69 21.96
C ALA A 296 -19.65 12.45 21.29
N HIS A 297 -19.80 12.26 19.98
CA HIS A 297 -20.90 12.89 19.23
C HIS A 297 -22.27 12.41 19.68
N PHE A 298 -22.40 11.12 20.03
CA PHE A 298 -23.63 10.59 20.62
C PHE A 298 -23.99 11.29 21.94
N PHE A 299 -22.99 11.69 22.73
CA PHE A 299 -23.17 12.48 23.97
C PHE A 299 -23.13 14.00 23.75
N HIS A 300 -23.24 14.47 22.51
CA HIS A 300 -23.17 15.89 22.13
C HIS A 300 -21.88 16.59 22.62
N THR A 301 -20.77 15.85 22.67
CA THR A 301 -19.45 16.38 23.08
C THR A 301 -18.43 16.20 21.96
N VAL A 302 -17.27 16.85 22.10
CA VAL A 302 -16.13 16.70 21.20
C VAL A 302 -14.98 16.05 21.95
N PRO A 303 -14.29 15.04 21.38
CA PRO A 303 -13.14 14.44 22.05
C PRO A 303 -12.08 15.48 22.40
N PRO A 304 -11.48 15.43 23.60
CA PRO A 304 -10.33 16.25 23.92
C PRO A 304 -9.16 16.01 22.96
N VAL A 305 -8.33 17.03 22.75
CA VAL A 305 -7.20 16.98 21.78
C VAL A 305 -6.24 15.82 22.05
N TRP A 306 -5.91 15.56 23.34
CA TRP A 306 -5.00 14.49 23.75
C TRP A 306 -5.46 13.08 23.34
N VAL A 307 -6.75 12.86 23.08
CA VAL A 307 -7.28 11.55 22.63
C VAL A 307 -6.66 11.15 21.30
N ASN A 308 -6.43 12.09 20.41
CA ASN A 308 -5.75 11.85 19.15
C ASN A 308 -4.34 11.28 19.37
N ASP A 309 -3.57 11.89 20.29
CA ASP A 309 -2.20 11.49 20.59
C ASP A 309 -2.17 10.08 21.19
N VAL A 310 -3.12 9.78 22.08
CA VAL A 310 -3.28 8.41 22.62
C VAL A 310 -3.57 7.40 21.52
N CYS A 311 -4.46 7.71 20.57
CA CYS A 311 -4.75 6.83 19.45
C CYS A 311 -3.51 6.59 18.56
N ILE A 312 -2.69 7.61 18.35
CA ILE A 312 -1.42 7.50 17.60
C ILE A 312 -0.44 6.60 18.36
N VAL A 313 -0.27 6.81 19.66
CA VAL A 313 0.62 5.98 20.51
C VAL A 313 0.18 4.52 20.50
N LEU A 314 -1.11 4.24 20.66
CA LEU A 314 -1.64 2.88 20.57
C LEU A 314 -1.40 2.26 19.18
N GLY A 315 -1.49 3.06 18.12
CA GLY A 315 -1.12 2.65 16.78
C GLY A 315 0.34 2.21 16.67
N PHE A 316 1.27 2.97 17.24
CA PHE A 316 2.70 2.62 17.25
C PHE A 316 3.00 1.38 18.11
N ILE A 317 2.35 1.22 19.26
CA ILE A 317 2.50 0.02 20.10
C ILE A 317 2.05 -1.23 19.33
N PHE A 318 0.89 -1.16 18.68
CA PHE A 318 0.39 -2.28 17.88
C PHE A 318 1.31 -2.60 16.71
N LEU A 319 1.83 -1.57 16.05
CA LEU A 319 2.80 -1.69 14.98
C LEU A 319 4.08 -2.41 15.43
N PHE A 320 4.59 -2.08 16.61
CA PHE A 320 5.76 -2.76 17.17
C PHE A 320 5.51 -4.27 17.31
N PHE A 321 4.34 -4.66 17.82
CA PHE A 321 3.97 -6.09 17.91
C PHE A 321 3.85 -6.75 16.53
N LEU A 322 3.28 -6.07 15.53
CA LEU A 322 3.22 -6.56 14.16
C LEU A 322 4.64 -6.74 13.57
N ALA A 323 5.52 -5.77 13.77
CA ALA A 323 6.90 -5.83 13.27
C ALA A 323 7.66 -7.01 13.88
N VAL A 324 7.58 -7.20 15.21
CA VAL A 324 8.18 -8.35 15.89
C VAL A 324 7.60 -9.66 15.37
N ALA A 325 6.28 -9.76 15.26
CA ALA A 325 5.61 -10.96 14.76
C ALA A 325 6.02 -11.29 13.30
N ALA A 326 6.16 -10.27 12.43
CA ALA A 326 6.62 -10.46 11.06
C ALA A 326 8.06 -11.00 10.99
N VAL A 327 8.93 -10.56 11.89
CA VAL A 327 10.33 -11.04 11.94
C VAL A 327 10.42 -12.47 12.46
N VAL A 328 9.67 -12.82 13.51
CA VAL A 328 9.84 -14.12 14.18
C VAL A 328 9.11 -15.26 13.52
N THR A 329 8.05 -15.00 12.73
CA THR A 329 7.26 -16.07 12.11
C THR A 329 8.04 -16.85 11.06
N GLU A 330 7.95 -18.18 11.14
CA GLU A 330 8.56 -19.11 10.17
C GLU A 330 7.76 -19.17 8.85
N ASP A 331 6.46 -18.87 8.90
CA ASP A 331 5.53 -18.95 7.78
C ASP A 331 5.63 -17.69 6.89
N SER A 332 6.01 -17.86 5.63
CA SER A 332 6.17 -16.77 4.65
C SER A 332 4.85 -16.02 4.39
N LEU A 333 3.74 -16.74 4.32
CA LEU A 333 2.43 -16.12 4.16
C LEU A 333 2.04 -15.27 5.38
N LYS A 334 2.23 -15.78 6.60
CA LYS A 334 1.96 -14.99 7.81
C LYS A 334 2.84 -13.74 7.84
N ARG A 335 4.12 -13.88 7.44
CA ARG A 335 5.06 -12.74 7.36
C ARG A 335 4.57 -11.67 6.39
N SER A 336 4.22 -12.06 5.18
CA SER A 336 3.72 -11.13 4.17
C SER A 336 2.38 -10.50 4.60
N LEU A 337 1.49 -11.27 5.22
CA LEU A 337 0.20 -10.79 5.74
C LEU A 337 0.40 -9.75 6.85
N ILE A 338 1.25 -10.07 7.85
CA ILE A 338 1.52 -9.15 8.97
C ILE A 338 2.21 -7.88 8.46
N SER A 339 3.14 -8.01 7.51
CA SER A 339 3.78 -6.85 6.87
C SER A 339 2.74 -5.99 6.14
N ALA A 340 1.79 -6.58 5.42
CA ALA A 340 0.71 -5.84 4.76
C ALA A 340 -0.23 -5.18 5.78
N CYS A 341 -0.54 -5.84 6.91
CA CYS A 341 -1.29 -5.24 8.02
C CYS A 341 -0.53 -4.03 8.62
N ALA A 342 0.76 -4.18 8.87
CA ALA A 342 1.61 -3.10 9.36
C ALA A 342 1.61 -1.91 8.39
N ILE A 343 1.79 -2.17 7.09
CA ILE A 343 1.76 -1.17 6.01
C ILE A 343 0.44 -0.40 6.00
N ALA A 344 -0.69 -1.10 6.14
CA ALA A 344 -2.01 -0.48 6.09
C ALA A 344 -2.35 0.34 7.35
N LEU A 345 -1.85 -0.07 8.51
CA LEU A 345 -2.29 0.45 9.81
C LEU A 345 -1.33 1.47 10.44
N VAL A 346 -0.10 1.56 9.93
CA VAL A 346 1.03 2.19 10.66
C VAL A 346 0.98 3.69 10.77
N THR A 347 0.49 4.39 9.79
CA THR A 347 0.59 5.84 9.75
C THR A 347 -0.63 6.50 10.41
N SER A 348 -0.49 7.76 10.86
CA SER A 348 -1.65 8.57 11.25
C SER A 348 -2.59 8.79 10.05
N VAL A 349 -2.03 8.78 8.85
CA VAL A 349 -2.75 8.96 7.58
C VAL A 349 -2.40 7.82 6.62
N SER A 350 -3.30 6.84 6.53
CA SER A 350 -3.20 5.70 5.60
C SER A 350 -4.49 5.61 4.78
N TYR A 351 -4.43 6.06 3.55
CA TYR A 351 -5.60 6.00 2.66
C TYR A 351 -5.83 4.58 2.13
N CYS A 352 -7.07 4.26 1.77
CA CYS A 352 -7.49 2.90 1.38
C CYS A 352 -6.70 2.30 0.19
N TYR A 353 -6.06 3.11 -0.66
CA TYR A 353 -5.17 2.58 -1.72
C TYR A 353 -3.97 1.82 -1.16
N VAL A 354 -3.58 2.04 0.10
CA VAL A 354 -2.48 1.31 0.74
C VAL A 354 -2.80 -0.18 0.88
N ALA A 355 -4.08 -0.54 0.96
CA ALA A 355 -4.53 -1.93 0.98
C ALA A 355 -4.12 -2.72 -0.29
N ILE A 356 -3.60 -2.06 -1.33
CA ILE A 356 -3.05 -2.72 -2.53
C ILE A 356 -1.89 -3.68 -2.20
N PHE A 357 -1.16 -3.44 -1.09
CA PHE A 357 -0.11 -4.34 -0.63
C PHE A 357 -0.64 -5.69 -0.12
N ALA A 358 -1.96 -5.82 0.15
CA ALA A 358 -2.60 -7.10 0.43
C ALA A 358 -2.57 -8.07 -0.77
N LEU A 359 -2.27 -7.59 -1.98
CA LEU A 359 -1.99 -8.41 -3.15
C LEU A 359 -0.83 -9.39 -2.88
N ILE A 360 0.18 -8.99 -2.12
CA ILE A 360 1.36 -9.80 -1.83
C ILE A 360 1.00 -11.07 -1.02
N PRO A 361 0.39 -10.97 0.18
CA PRO A 361 -0.08 -12.17 0.88
C PRO A 361 -1.14 -12.94 0.10
N PHE A 362 -1.93 -12.31 -0.75
CA PHE A 362 -2.88 -13.01 -1.61
C PHE A 362 -2.17 -13.91 -2.63
N ILE A 363 -1.09 -13.45 -3.26
CA ILE A 363 -0.28 -14.28 -4.18
C ILE A 363 0.37 -15.44 -3.41
N GLU A 364 0.98 -15.16 -2.25
CA GLU A 364 1.61 -16.21 -1.41
C GLU A 364 0.58 -17.24 -0.93
N TYR A 365 -0.62 -16.80 -0.58
CA TYR A 365 -1.72 -17.67 -0.18
C TYR A 365 -2.12 -18.63 -1.31
N LEU A 366 -2.28 -18.14 -2.54
CA LEU A 366 -2.67 -18.99 -3.67
C LEU A 366 -1.63 -20.08 -3.96
N LYS A 367 -0.32 -19.79 -3.80
CA LYS A 367 0.74 -20.79 -3.95
C LYS A 367 0.65 -21.94 -2.91
N GLU A 368 0.14 -21.65 -1.72
CA GLU A 368 0.11 -22.62 -0.61
C GLU A 368 -1.29 -23.12 -0.30
N PHE A 369 -2.26 -22.75 -1.13
CA PHE A 369 -3.67 -23.00 -0.88
C PHE A 369 -3.99 -24.44 -0.51
N GLU A 370 -3.44 -25.42 -1.25
CA GLU A 370 -3.70 -26.84 -1.05
C GLU A 370 -3.16 -27.38 0.28
N LYS A 371 -2.13 -26.74 0.83
CA LYS A 371 -1.48 -27.16 2.08
C LYS A 371 -2.22 -26.70 3.33
N ARG A 372 -3.24 -25.82 3.18
CA ARG A 372 -3.88 -25.14 4.31
C ARG A 372 -5.24 -25.73 4.67
N ASN A 373 -5.66 -25.50 5.91
CA ASN A 373 -6.95 -25.97 6.43
C ASN A 373 -8.12 -25.25 5.73
N LYS A 374 -9.20 -25.98 5.40
CA LYS A 374 -10.44 -25.45 4.78
C LYS A 374 -11.01 -24.24 5.53
N LYS A 375 -10.98 -24.23 6.86
CA LYS A 375 -11.48 -23.12 7.67
C LYS A 375 -10.63 -21.86 7.53
N GLU A 376 -9.31 -22.01 7.54
CA GLU A 376 -8.38 -20.89 7.32
C GLU A 376 -8.54 -20.31 5.91
N ASN A 377 -8.72 -21.19 4.92
CA ASN A 377 -8.95 -20.78 3.54
C ASN A 377 -10.21 -19.91 3.40
N LYS A 378 -11.32 -20.30 4.01
CA LYS A 378 -12.58 -19.53 3.98
C LYS A 378 -12.40 -18.16 4.60
N VAL A 379 -11.79 -18.08 5.78
CA VAL A 379 -11.57 -16.80 6.49
C VAL A 379 -10.66 -15.88 5.68
N PHE A 380 -9.57 -16.40 5.12
CA PHE A 380 -8.64 -15.59 4.35
C PHE A 380 -9.26 -15.05 3.06
N LEU A 381 -9.97 -15.90 2.31
CA LEU A 381 -10.65 -15.50 1.07
C LEU A 381 -11.77 -14.48 1.33
N LEU A 382 -12.55 -14.65 2.40
CA LEU A 382 -13.54 -13.66 2.80
C LEU A 382 -12.90 -12.32 3.16
N SER A 383 -11.75 -12.36 3.86
CA SER A 383 -10.98 -11.16 4.17
C SER A 383 -10.48 -10.46 2.91
N CYS A 384 -9.98 -11.22 1.91
CA CYS A 384 -9.58 -10.67 0.62
C CYS A 384 -10.75 -10.06 -0.14
N LEU A 385 -11.93 -10.70 -0.14
CA LEU A 385 -13.15 -10.14 -0.72
C LEU A 385 -13.49 -8.78 -0.09
N LEU A 386 -13.48 -8.72 1.24
CA LEU A 386 -13.75 -7.47 1.95
C LEU A 386 -12.71 -6.39 1.66
N LEU A 387 -11.43 -6.73 1.64
CA LEU A 387 -10.36 -5.75 1.39
C LEU A 387 -10.34 -5.23 -0.04
N PHE A 388 -10.60 -6.11 -1.02
CA PHE A 388 -10.46 -5.75 -2.43
C PHE A 388 -11.72 -5.13 -3.03
N PHE A 389 -12.90 -5.49 -2.55
CA PHE A 389 -14.14 -5.07 -3.20
C PHE A 389 -15.05 -4.22 -2.34
N TYR A 390 -15.00 -4.37 -1.03
CA TYR A 390 -15.86 -3.61 -0.14
C TYR A 390 -15.71 -2.08 -0.23
N PRO A 391 -14.49 -1.50 -0.31
CA PRO A 391 -14.32 -0.06 -0.45
C PRO A 391 -14.99 0.55 -1.70
N LEU A 392 -15.27 -0.22 -2.75
CA LEU A 392 -15.99 0.27 -3.93
C LEU A 392 -17.41 0.71 -3.59
N TYR A 393 -18.06 0.00 -2.67
CA TYR A 393 -19.43 0.33 -2.25
C TYR A 393 -19.49 1.49 -1.28
N SER A 394 -18.41 1.78 -0.57
CA SER A 394 -18.38 2.78 0.49
C SER A 394 -18.21 4.21 -0.02
N GLU A 395 -17.78 4.44 -1.25
CA GLU A 395 -17.81 5.76 -1.86
C GLU A 395 -19.24 6.25 -2.09
N PHE A 396 -20.19 5.33 -2.19
CA PHE A 396 -21.62 5.61 -2.35
C PHE A 396 -22.40 5.61 -1.05
N SER A 397 -21.80 5.23 0.08
CA SER A 397 -22.46 5.09 1.37
C SER A 397 -21.65 5.60 2.56
N ASN A 398 -22.32 5.89 3.65
CA ASN A 398 -21.88 6.58 4.88
C ASN A 398 -20.48 6.22 5.46
N LYS A 399 -19.92 7.21 6.18
CA LYS A 399 -18.61 7.27 6.88
C LYS A 399 -18.20 6.02 7.69
N LEU A 400 -19.15 5.21 8.17
CA LEU A 400 -18.91 4.02 9.00
C LEU A 400 -18.26 2.87 8.22
N LEU A 401 -18.51 2.78 6.93
CA LEU A 401 -18.18 1.63 6.10
C LEU A 401 -16.70 1.55 5.70
N PHE A 402 -15.98 2.68 5.65
CA PHE A 402 -14.51 2.67 5.42
C PHE A 402 -13.71 2.03 6.56
N SER A 403 -14.29 2.01 7.75
CA SER A 403 -13.68 1.38 8.92
C SER A 403 -13.60 -0.16 8.81
N VAL A 404 -14.36 -0.78 7.91
CA VAL A 404 -14.34 -2.26 7.72
C VAL A 404 -12.99 -2.74 7.18
N GLY A 405 -12.39 -2.03 6.23
CA GLY A 405 -11.04 -2.37 5.75
C GLY A 405 -10.01 -2.33 6.87
N ALA A 406 -10.02 -1.27 7.68
CA ALA A 406 -9.16 -1.18 8.86
C ALA A 406 -9.44 -2.31 9.85
N MET A 407 -10.71 -2.59 10.15
CA MET A 407 -11.11 -3.66 11.06
C MET A 407 -10.63 -5.03 10.57
N VAL A 408 -10.73 -5.32 9.27
CA VAL A 408 -10.23 -6.59 8.69
C VAL A 408 -8.72 -6.71 8.88
N PHE A 409 -7.94 -5.65 8.60
CA PHE A 409 -6.50 -5.67 8.82
C PHE A 409 -6.14 -5.82 10.30
N ILE A 410 -6.85 -5.15 11.19
CA ILE A 410 -6.65 -5.25 12.65
C ILE A 410 -6.90 -6.69 13.10
N LEU A 411 -8.04 -7.27 12.72
CA LEU A 411 -8.40 -8.65 13.11
C LEU A 411 -7.41 -9.66 12.53
N LEU A 412 -7.02 -9.56 11.27
CA LEU A 412 -6.02 -10.42 10.66
C LEU A 412 -4.66 -10.31 11.37
N GLY A 413 -4.23 -9.09 11.69
CA GLY A 413 -3.01 -8.82 12.43
C GLY A 413 -3.03 -9.43 13.83
N ILE A 414 -4.11 -9.22 14.59
CA ILE A 414 -4.28 -9.80 15.93
C ILE A 414 -4.26 -11.32 15.88
N VAL A 415 -5.06 -11.93 14.99
CA VAL A 415 -5.15 -13.41 14.87
C VAL A 415 -3.79 -14.00 14.50
N ALA A 416 -3.07 -13.37 13.58
CA ALA A 416 -1.74 -13.82 13.18
C ALA A 416 -0.74 -13.69 14.33
N CYS A 417 -0.70 -12.57 15.05
CA CYS A 417 0.16 -12.37 16.22
C CYS A 417 -0.14 -13.40 17.32
N VAL A 418 -1.40 -13.56 17.70
CA VAL A 418 -1.80 -14.52 18.74
C VAL A 418 -1.37 -15.95 18.39
N LYS A 419 -1.54 -16.36 17.12
CA LYS A 419 -1.09 -17.69 16.68
C LYS A 419 0.43 -17.85 16.80
N ILE A 420 1.22 -16.86 16.39
CA ILE A 420 2.69 -16.87 16.45
C ILE A 420 3.17 -17.00 17.89
N PHE A 421 2.63 -16.17 18.79
CA PHE A 421 3.03 -16.22 20.20
C PHE A 421 2.60 -17.52 20.88
N ARG A 422 1.38 -18.01 20.65
CA ARG A 422 0.90 -19.31 21.18
C ARG A 422 1.69 -20.51 20.66
N GLN A 423 2.17 -20.45 19.42
CA GLN A 423 2.98 -21.54 18.83
C GLN A 423 4.45 -21.50 19.27
N GLY A 424 4.84 -20.54 20.13
CA GLY A 424 6.19 -20.41 20.64
C GLY A 424 7.24 -20.05 19.57
N GLU A 425 6.80 -19.48 18.43
CA GLU A 425 7.70 -19.08 17.32
C GLU A 425 8.74 -18.06 17.80
N PHE A 426 8.36 -17.15 18.71
CA PHE A 426 9.27 -16.19 19.31
C PHE A 426 10.44 -16.88 20.05
N GLY A 427 10.16 -17.86 20.91
CA GLY A 427 11.18 -18.60 21.64
C GLY A 427 12.12 -19.37 20.72
N ARG A 428 11.58 -19.99 19.64
CA ARG A 428 12.38 -20.70 18.64
C ARG A 428 13.31 -19.73 17.88
N TYR A 429 12.80 -18.58 17.46
CA TYR A 429 13.60 -17.57 16.77
C TYR A 429 14.75 -17.05 17.65
N MET A 430 14.47 -16.71 18.92
CA MET A 430 15.46 -16.22 19.86
C MET A 430 16.54 -17.27 20.18
N SER A 431 16.15 -18.55 20.33
CA SER A 431 17.12 -19.64 20.54
C SER A 431 18.01 -19.85 19.32
N GLY A 432 17.46 -19.71 18.12
CA GLY A 432 18.21 -19.75 16.87
C GLY A 432 19.20 -18.58 16.72
N LEU A 433 18.85 -17.38 17.20
CA LEU A 433 19.75 -16.23 17.24
C LEU A 433 20.94 -16.50 18.20
N LYS A 434 20.66 -16.94 19.42
CA LYS A 434 21.73 -17.24 20.41
C LYS A 434 22.74 -18.27 19.86
N LYS A 435 22.23 -19.32 19.17
CA LYS A 435 23.12 -20.32 18.54
C LYS A 435 23.99 -19.73 17.43
N GLN A 436 23.46 -18.77 16.67
CA GLN A 436 24.23 -18.12 15.61
C GLN A 436 25.35 -17.23 16.18
N PHE A 437 25.05 -16.37 17.16
CA PHE A 437 26.05 -15.51 17.82
C PHE A 437 27.17 -16.34 18.45
N ARG A 438 26.83 -17.41 19.16
CA ARG A 438 27.85 -18.30 19.76
C ARG A 438 28.77 -18.92 18.70
N LYS A 439 28.26 -19.32 17.54
CA LYS A 439 29.08 -19.82 16.44
C LYS A 439 29.98 -18.76 15.81
N GLU A 440 29.55 -17.49 15.84
CA GLU A 440 30.35 -16.36 15.35
C GLU A 440 31.49 -16.04 16.34
N GLU A 441 31.22 -16.08 17.65
CA GLU A 441 32.22 -15.95 18.71
C GLU A 441 33.29 -17.10 18.67
N GLU A 442 32.85 -18.33 18.42
CA GLU A 442 33.75 -19.48 18.30
C GLU A 442 34.63 -19.45 17.02
N ARG A 443 34.36 -18.56 16.09
CA ARG A 443 35.12 -18.36 14.83
C ARG A 443 36.10 -17.21 14.85
N GLN A 444 35.98 -16.31 15.84
CA GLN A 444 36.93 -15.23 16.09
C GLN A 444 38.00 -15.68 17.09
#